data_c7aa649ffab2cbdb33338a85240b1107
#
_entry.id   c7aa649ffab2cbdb33338a85240b1107
#
_cell.length_a   1.000
_cell.length_b   1.000
_cell.length_c   1.000
_cell.angle_alpha   90.00
_cell.angle_beta   90.00
_cell.angle_gamma   90.00
#
_symmetry.space_group_name_H-M   'P 1'
#
loop_
_entity.id
_entity.type
_entity.pdbx_description
1 polymer ?
#
loop_
_entity_poly.entity_id
_entity_poly.type
_entity_poly.pdbx_seq_one_letter_code
_entity_poly.pdbx_strand_id
1 'polypeptide(L)'
;MRCCLVKKCYICTENECSSIRMGSIRYSLFIINYSLLIIHYSLLIIHYIDFILAMKNLLTRRSIRRYSDRQVGDELLSRLFAEAARTQTMGNLQLYSVVVTREADMKARLAPAHFNQPMVREAPVVLTICADFNRTTQWALNRKGHPGYDNMLSFMNAATDALLYTQTLCNLMDEEGLGYCYLGTTLYQPGQIIDTLQLPRLTFPVATLTVGWPDECPPQSDRLPTDSFVHHEVYRDYTPQSIDAFYTTKEQLEENRKFVQINGKETLAQVFTDIRYTRADNEAMSAELLRALHRQGFID
;
A
#
# COMPACT_ATOMS: atom_id res chain seq x y z
N MET A 1 -57.26 -30.38 -39.59
CA MET A 1 -57.97 -29.99 -40.85
C MET A 1 -57.03 -29.12 -41.65
N ARG A 2 -56.63 -29.69 -42.78
CA ARG A 2 -56.36 -29.14 -44.10
C ARG A 2 -55.43 -27.93 -44.16
N CYS A 3 -54.33 -28.04 -44.74
CA CYS A 3 -53.96 -28.45 -46.12
C CYS A 3 -53.56 -27.26 -46.98
N CYS A 4 -52.35 -27.38 -47.51
CA CYS A 4 -51.94 -26.93 -48.86
C CYS A 4 -51.81 -25.43 -49.10
N LEU A 5 -50.69 -24.96 -49.62
CA LEU A 5 -50.28 -25.23 -51.01
C LEU A 5 -48.81 -24.80 -51.24
N VAL A 6 -48.08 -25.81 -51.67
CA VAL A 6 -46.82 -25.62 -52.42
C VAL A 6 -47.16 -24.98 -53.76
N LYS A 7 -46.70 -23.79 -54.00
CA LYS A 7 -46.45 -23.34 -55.37
C LYS A 7 -44.95 -23.31 -55.63
N LYS A 8 -44.51 -24.32 -56.41
CA LYS A 8 -43.25 -24.34 -57.08
C LYS A 8 -43.11 -23.04 -57.90
N CYS A 9 -42.23 -22.17 -57.52
CA CYS A 9 -41.71 -21.15 -58.44
C CYS A 9 -40.53 -21.82 -59.17
N TYR A 10 -40.79 -22.33 -60.36
CA TYR A 10 -39.77 -22.66 -61.36
C TYR A 10 -39.37 -21.32 -61.97
N ILE A 11 -38.14 -20.93 -61.82
CA ILE A 11 -37.23 -20.11 -62.58
C ILE A 11 -36.27 -19.45 -61.57
N CYS A 12 -35.31 -20.21 -61.12
CA CYS A 12 -34.03 -19.68 -60.69
C CYS A 12 -32.98 -20.57 -61.35
N THR A 13 -32.20 -20.03 -62.22
CA THR A 13 -31.03 -20.72 -62.80
C THR A 13 -30.00 -20.94 -61.68
N GLU A 14 -29.23 -22.03 -61.74
CA GLU A 14 -28.22 -22.39 -60.74
C GLU A 14 -27.25 -21.21 -60.38
N ASN A 15 -27.08 -20.27 -61.28
CA ASN A 15 -26.26 -19.07 -61.12
C ASN A 15 -26.88 -18.02 -60.14
N GLU A 16 -28.21 -17.91 -60.12
CA GLU A 16 -28.88 -16.97 -59.19
C GLU A 16 -28.92 -17.50 -57.76
N CYS A 17 -29.01 -18.83 -57.57
CA CYS A 17 -28.96 -19.48 -56.26
C CYS A 17 -27.56 -19.40 -55.66
N SER A 18 -26.51 -19.42 -56.48
CA SER A 18 -25.12 -19.24 -56.01
C SER A 18 -24.81 -17.80 -55.63
N SER A 19 -25.37 -16.80 -56.32
CA SER A 19 -25.20 -15.38 -55.99
C SER A 19 -25.90 -14.98 -54.68
N ILE A 20 -27.10 -15.53 -54.42
CA ILE A 20 -27.84 -15.33 -53.17
C ILE A 20 -27.14 -16.00 -52.01
N ARG A 21 -26.57 -17.19 -52.18
CA ARG A 21 -25.72 -17.87 -51.14
C ARG A 21 -24.45 -17.10 -50.84
N MET A 22 -23.75 -16.57 -51.89
CA MET A 22 -22.54 -15.75 -51.68
C MET A 22 -22.85 -14.41 -51.03
N GLY A 23 -23.97 -13.79 -51.33
CA GLY A 23 -24.47 -12.59 -50.66
C GLY A 23 -24.74 -12.82 -49.17
N SER A 24 -25.42 -13.94 -48.85
CA SER A 24 -25.69 -14.32 -47.45
C SER A 24 -24.41 -14.60 -46.64
N ILE A 25 -23.43 -15.30 -47.23
CA ILE A 25 -22.14 -15.56 -46.59
C ILE A 25 -21.36 -14.26 -46.36
N ARG A 26 -21.31 -13.36 -47.33
CA ARG A 26 -20.68 -12.04 -47.22
C ARG A 26 -21.32 -11.21 -46.12
N TYR A 27 -22.65 -11.22 -46.02
CA TYR A 27 -23.39 -10.51 -44.99
C TYR A 27 -23.14 -11.08 -43.61
N SER A 28 -23.09 -12.40 -43.44
CA SER A 28 -22.76 -13.06 -42.22
C SER A 28 -21.30 -12.78 -41.79
N LEU A 29 -20.33 -12.80 -42.71
CA LEU A 29 -18.94 -12.44 -42.41
C LEU A 29 -18.81 -10.95 -42.01
N PHE A 30 -19.60 -10.05 -42.63
CA PHE A 30 -19.64 -8.64 -42.25
C PHE A 30 -20.16 -8.45 -40.86
N ILE A 31 -21.23 -9.14 -40.46
CA ILE A 31 -21.79 -9.09 -39.10
C ILE A 31 -20.80 -9.63 -38.10
N ILE A 32 -20.12 -10.76 -38.38
CA ILE A 32 -19.11 -11.35 -37.50
C ILE A 32 -17.94 -10.38 -37.30
N ASN A 33 -17.41 -9.80 -38.39
CA ASN A 33 -16.32 -8.83 -38.28
C ASN A 33 -16.73 -7.57 -37.49
N TYR A 34 -17.94 -7.08 -37.68
CA TYR A 34 -18.47 -5.93 -36.94
C TYR A 34 -18.66 -6.25 -35.45
N SER A 35 -19.16 -7.45 -35.15
CA SER A 35 -19.27 -7.92 -33.75
C SER A 35 -17.93 -8.08 -33.09
N LEU A 36 -16.93 -8.63 -33.78
CA LEU A 36 -15.55 -8.73 -33.27
C LEU A 36 -14.93 -7.35 -33.05
N LEU A 37 -15.19 -6.39 -33.88
CA LEU A 37 -14.74 -5.02 -33.73
C LEU A 37 -15.35 -4.36 -32.49
N ILE A 38 -16.66 -4.53 -32.27
CA ILE A 38 -17.35 -4.04 -31.06
C ILE A 38 -16.74 -4.67 -29.79
N ILE A 39 -16.54 -5.99 -29.79
CA ILE A 39 -15.91 -6.69 -28.65
C ILE A 39 -14.50 -6.14 -28.40
N HIS A 40 -13.70 -5.95 -29.43
CA HIS A 40 -12.35 -5.40 -29.31
C HIS A 40 -12.35 -3.98 -28.71
N TYR A 41 -13.22 -3.08 -29.22
CA TYR A 41 -13.35 -1.74 -28.64
C TYR A 41 -13.89 -1.75 -27.21
N SER A 42 -14.82 -2.65 -26.90
CA SER A 42 -15.32 -2.80 -25.52
C SER A 42 -14.22 -3.25 -24.57
N LEU A 43 -13.37 -4.21 -24.98
CA LEU A 43 -12.22 -4.64 -24.21
C LEU A 43 -11.18 -3.51 -24.01
N LEU A 44 -10.92 -2.70 -25.06
CA LEU A 44 -10.03 -1.54 -24.94
C LEU A 44 -10.59 -0.48 -23.98
N ILE A 45 -11.89 -0.25 -24.01
CA ILE A 45 -12.56 0.68 -23.09
C ILE A 45 -12.48 0.16 -21.65
N ILE A 46 -12.70 -1.15 -21.43
CA ILE A 46 -12.56 -1.76 -20.10
C ILE A 46 -11.13 -1.61 -19.59
N HIS A 47 -10.12 -1.96 -20.39
CA HIS A 47 -8.72 -1.78 -20.03
C HIS A 47 -8.35 -0.32 -19.73
N TYR A 48 -8.90 0.63 -20.50
CA TYR A 48 -8.69 2.05 -20.27
C TYR A 48 -9.36 2.53 -18.98
N ILE A 49 -10.54 2.02 -18.65
CA ILE A 49 -11.25 2.31 -17.41
C ILE A 49 -10.48 1.71 -16.22
N ASP A 50 -10.01 0.47 -16.33
CA ASP A 50 -9.20 -0.20 -15.29
C ASP A 50 -7.89 0.56 -15.05
N PHE A 51 -7.23 1.02 -16.11
CA PHE A 51 -6.04 1.86 -16.02
C PHE A 51 -6.31 3.20 -15.32
N ILE A 52 -7.41 3.88 -15.66
CA ILE A 52 -7.82 5.13 -15.00
C ILE A 52 -8.18 4.87 -13.53
N LEU A 53 -8.86 3.76 -13.22
CA LEU A 53 -9.22 3.39 -11.87
C LEU A 53 -7.98 3.09 -11.02
N ALA A 54 -7.00 2.36 -11.56
CA ALA A 54 -5.73 2.09 -10.89
C ALA A 54 -4.95 3.39 -10.59
N MET A 55 -4.86 4.31 -11.55
CA MET A 55 -4.27 5.63 -11.31
C MET A 55 -5.06 6.47 -10.28
N LYS A 56 -6.36 6.26 -10.19
CA LYS A 56 -7.24 6.99 -9.26
C LYS A 56 -6.99 6.60 -7.81
N ASN A 57 -6.52 5.39 -7.54
CA ASN A 57 -6.32 4.88 -6.18
C ASN A 57 -5.27 5.68 -5.40
N LEU A 58 -4.12 6.02 -6.00
CA LEU A 58 -3.12 6.86 -5.34
C LEU A 58 -3.64 8.28 -5.04
N LEU A 59 -4.39 8.88 -5.99
CA LEU A 59 -4.96 10.21 -5.82
C LEU A 59 -6.10 10.25 -4.80
N THR A 60 -6.76 9.13 -4.56
CA THR A 60 -7.89 9.02 -3.62
C THR A 60 -7.54 8.31 -2.31
N ARG A 61 -6.28 7.89 -2.12
CA ARG A 61 -5.80 7.16 -0.95
C ARG A 61 -6.17 7.86 0.37
N ARG A 62 -6.65 7.05 1.32
CA ARG A 62 -6.97 7.48 2.70
C ARG A 62 -6.39 6.49 3.70
N SER A 63 -6.10 6.96 4.91
CA SER A 63 -5.78 6.08 6.01
C SER A 63 -7.08 5.58 6.64
N ILE A 64 -7.30 4.27 6.60
CA ILE A 64 -8.49 3.61 7.14
C ILE A 64 -8.17 3.03 8.51
N ARG A 65 -8.99 3.35 9.51
CA ARG A 65 -8.81 2.94 10.91
C ARG A 65 -9.99 2.16 11.47
N ARG A 66 -11.13 2.13 10.74
CA ARG A 66 -12.28 1.30 11.06
C ARG A 66 -12.53 0.32 9.94
N TYR A 67 -12.79 -0.91 10.32
CA TYR A 67 -12.90 -2.04 9.43
C TYR A 67 -14.20 -2.79 9.68
N SER A 68 -14.77 -3.35 8.63
CA SER A 68 -15.91 -4.26 8.75
C SER A 68 -15.47 -5.63 9.29
N ASP A 69 -16.44 -6.43 9.72
CA ASP A 69 -16.20 -7.79 10.22
C ASP A 69 -15.76 -8.78 9.12
N ARG A 70 -15.74 -8.34 7.86
CA ARG A 70 -15.33 -9.18 6.73
C ARG A 70 -13.85 -9.54 6.87
N GLN A 71 -13.59 -10.85 6.86
CA GLN A 71 -12.23 -11.35 6.97
C GLN A 71 -11.42 -11.10 5.68
N VAL A 72 -10.12 -10.86 5.85
CA VAL A 72 -9.15 -10.80 4.75
C VAL A 72 -8.60 -12.22 4.56
N GLY A 73 -8.97 -12.88 3.46
CA GLY A 73 -8.59 -14.28 3.19
C GLY A 73 -7.09 -14.49 3.03
N ASP A 74 -6.61 -15.67 3.40
CA ASP A 74 -5.17 -16.01 3.30
C ASP A 74 -4.69 -16.09 1.85
N GLU A 75 -5.55 -16.54 0.92
CA GLU A 75 -5.24 -16.57 -0.51
C GLU A 75 -4.99 -15.17 -1.07
N LEU A 76 -5.84 -14.20 -0.70
CA LEU A 76 -5.68 -12.80 -1.09
C LEU A 76 -4.36 -12.25 -0.54
N LEU A 77 -4.09 -12.41 0.76
CA LEU A 77 -2.84 -11.93 1.35
C LEU A 77 -1.61 -12.58 0.72
N SER A 78 -1.64 -13.90 0.49
CA SER A 78 -0.53 -14.63 -0.13
C SER A 78 -0.22 -14.11 -1.54
N ARG A 79 -1.26 -13.83 -2.34
CA ARG A 79 -1.11 -13.20 -3.66
C ARG A 79 -0.50 -11.81 -3.54
N LEU A 80 -1.04 -10.96 -2.68
CA LEU A 80 -0.52 -9.60 -2.48
C LEU A 80 0.95 -9.60 -2.00
N PHE A 81 1.31 -10.53 -1.11
CA PHE A 81 2.70 -10.68 -0.66
C PHE A 81 3.63 -11.10 -1.80
N ALA A 82 3.20 -12.01 -2.66
CA ALA A 82 3.99 -12.46 -3.82
C ALA A 82 4.15 -11.35 -4.86
N GLU A 83 3.10 -10.59 -5.14
CA GLU A 83 3.14 -9.44 -6.05
C GLU A 83 4.02 -8.32 -5.49
N ALA A 84 3.87 -7.97 -4.21
CA ALA A 84 4.70 -6.97 -3.54
C ALA A 84 6.19 -7.36 -3.50
N ALA A 85 6.51 -8.66 -3.48
CA ALA A 85 7.89 -9.15 -3.54
C ALA A 85 8.61 -8.84 -4.87
N ARG A 86 7.91 -8.31 -5.88
CA ARG A 86 8.52 -7.79 -7.12
C ARG A 86 9.14 -6.41 -6.96
N THR A 87 8.99 -5.78 -5.79
CA THR A 87 9.67 -4.52 -5.43
C THR A 87 11.20 -4.67 -5.54
N GLN A 88 11.87 -3.59 -5.84
CA GLN A 88 13.33 -3.51 -5.84
C GLN A 88 13.89 -3.83 -4.45
N THR A 89 14.98 -4.59 -4.42
CA THR A 89 15.69 -4.91 -3.18
C THR A 89 17.20 -4.85 -3.37
N MET A 90 17.91 -4.60 -2.30
CA MET A 90 19.36 -4.57 -2.28
C MET A 90 19.94 -5.94 -2.66
N GLY A 91 20.71 -5.99 -3.75
CA GLY A 91 21.36 -7.22 -4.23
C GLY A 91 20.39 -8.38 -4.51
N ASN A 92 19.10 -8.13 -4.67
CA ASN A 92 18.04 -9.13 -4.79
C ASN A 92 17.96 -10.09 -3.58
N LEU A 93 18.32 -9.63 -2.38
CA LEU A 93 18.34 -10.44 -1.16
C LEU A 93 17.00 -10.45 -0.41
N GLN A 94 16.07 -9.56 -0.76
CA GLN A 94 14.75 -9.39 -0.10
C GLN A 94 14.92 -9.32 1.43
N LEU A 95 15.59 -8.26 1.90
CA LEU A 95 16.03 -8.08 3.29
C LEU A 95 14.89 -7.68 4.23
N TYR A 96 13.75 -8.33 4.10
CA TYR A 96 12.56 -8.08 4.91
C TYR A 96 11.84 -9.37 5.27
N SER A 97 11.05 -9.29 6.33
CA SER A 97 10.09 -10.32 6.75
C SER A 97 8.78 -9.67 7.16
N VAL A 98 7.68 -10.41 7.04
CA VAL A 98 6.34 -9.96 7.44
C VAL A 98 5.80 -10.91 8.50
N VAL A 99 5.44 -10.36 9.66
CA VAL A 99 4.70 -11.10 10.68
C VAL A 99 3.23 -10.75 10.55
N VAL A 100 2.40 -11.75 10.26
CA VAL A 100 0.95 -11.63 10.13
C VAL A 100 0.30 -11.97 11.46
N THR A 101 -0.40 -11.02 12.07
CA THR A 101 -1.08 -11.18 13.36
C THR A 101 -2.58 -11.08 13.18
N ARG A 102 -3.32 -12.17 13.50
CA ARG A 102 -4.78 -12.26 13.44
C ARG A 102 -5.41 -12.51 14.80
N GLU A 103 -4.73 -13.30 15.64
CA GLU A 103 -5.23 -13.73 16.94
C GLU A 103 -5.48 -12.53 17.86
N ALA A 104 -6.68 -12.50 18.47
CA ALA A 104 -7.11 -11.40 19.32
C ALA A 104 -6.15 -11.16 20.50
N ASP A 105 -5.67 -12.24 21.13
CA ASP A 105 -4.72 -12.15 22.24
C ASP A 105 -3.38 -11.57 21.79
N MET A 106 -2.89 -11.94 20.62
CA MET A 106 -1.64 -11.42 20.10
C MET A 106 -1.78 -9.93 19.72
N LYS A 107 -2.88 -9.54 19.09
CA LYS A 107 -3.19 -8.13 18.81
C LYS A 107 -3.32 -7.32 20.11
N ALA A 108 -3.93 -7.89 21.14
CA ALA A 108 -4.02 -7.26 22.46
C ALA A 108 -2.64 -7.03 23.12
N ARG A 109 -1.71 -7.96 22.93
CA ARG A 109 -0.32 -7.83 23.40
C ARG A 109 0.50 -6.83 22.59
N LEU A 110 0.21 -6.65 21.29
CA LEU A 110 0.86 -5.64 20.46
C LEU A 110 0.35 -4.22 20.73
N ALA A 111 -0.92 -4.07 21.12
CA ALA A 111 -1.56 -2.78 21.25
C ALA A 111 -0.81 -1.77 22.15
N PRO A 112 -0.20 -2.13 23.29
CA PRO A 112 0.58 -1.18 24.10
C PRO A 112 1.75 -0.55 23.34
N ALA A 113 2.46 -1.30 22.49
CA ALA A 113 3.54 -0.76 21.66
C ALA A 113 3.07 0.31 20.66
N HIS A 114 1.78 0.35 20.40
CA HIS A 114 1.12 1.33 19.55
C HIS A 114 0.20 2.28 20.34
N PHE A 115 0.54 2.56 21.61
CA PHE A 115 -0.21 3.44 22.52
C PHE A 115 -1.69 3.08 22.66
N ASN A 116 -2.01 1.79 22.58
CA ASN A 116 -3.36 1.24 22.65
C ASN A 116 -4.34 1.83 21.62
N GLN A 117 -3.85 2.21 20.44
CA GLN A 117 -4.72 2.66 19.34
C GLN A 117 -5.75 1.58 19.02
N PRO A 118 -7.07 1.89 19.00
CA PRO A 118 -8.14 0.88 18.88
C PRO A 118 -8.00 -0.03 17.68
N MET A 119 -7.61 0.53 16.52
CA MET A 119 -7.48 -0.23 15.29
C MET A 119 -6.47 -1.38 15.35
N VAL A 120 -5.52 -1.37 16.30
CA VAL A 120 -4.57 -2.49 16.46
C VAL A 120 -5.29 -3.74 16.97
N ARG A 121 -6.31 -3.57 17.83
CA ARG A 121 -7.12 -4.66 18.35
C ARG A 121 -8.25 -5.06 17.40
N GLU A 122 -8.83 -4.09 16.72
CA GLU A 122 -10.07 -4.21 15.95
C GLU A 122 -9.82 -4.68 14.51
N ALA A 123 -8.68 -4.34 13.91
CA ALA A 123 -8.40 -4.74 12.55
C ALA A 123 -8.43 -6.26 12.36
N PRO A 124 -8.99 -6.78 11.25
CA PRO A 124 -8.93 -8.21 10.91
C PRO A 124 -7.51 -8.76 10.88
N VAL A 125 -6.54 -7.94 10.43
CA VAL A 125 -5.13 -8.32 10.31
C VAL A 125 -4.24 -7.16 10.73
N VAL A 126 -3.17 -7.48 11.46
CA VAL A 126 -2.04 -6.57 11.70
C VAL A 126 -0.81 -7.17 11.03
N LEU A 127 -0.15 -6.39 10.18
CA LEU A 127 1.09 -6.77 9.51
C LEU A 127 2.25 -6.00 10.13
N THR A 128 3.23 -6.70 10.69
CA THR A 128 4.48 -6.08 11.13
C THR A 128 5.58 -6.44 10.14
N ILE A 129 6.08 -5.43 9.43
CA ILE A 129 7.15 -5.57 8.45
C ILE A 129 8.48 -5.26 9.13
N CYS A 130 9.42 -6.18 9.00
CA CYS A 130 10.71 -6.12 9.65
C CYS A 130 11.84 -5.98 8.63
N ALA A 131 12.83 -5.17 8.94
CA ALA A 131 14.17 -5.27 8.38
C ALA A 131 14.78 -6.60 8.85
N ASP A 132 15.26 -7.44 7.94
CA ASP A 132 15.66 -8.82 8.26
C ASP A 132 16.96 -9.22 7.54
N PHE A 133 18.04 -9.20 8.27
CA PHE A 133 19.31 -9.83 7.89
C PHE A 133 19.53 -11.20 8.54
N ASN A 134 18.65 -11.64 9.44
CA ASN A 134 18.78 -12.95 10.07
C ASN A 134 18.73 -14.08 9.02
N ARG A 135 17.72 -14.07 8.15
CA ARG A 135 17.57 -15.09 7.09
C ARG A 135 18.80 -15.16 6.17
N THR A 136 19.31 -14.02 5.72
CA THR A 136 20.49 -13.94 4.83
C THR A 136 21.74 -14.37 5.56
N THR A 137 21.89 -14.04 6.86
CA THR A 137 22.99 -14.50 7.72
C THR A 137 22.97 -16.01 7.87
N GLN A 138 21.81 -16.61 8.16
CA GLN A 138 21.66 -18.06 8.26
C GLN A 138 21.98 -18.76 6.95
N TRP A 139 21.50 -18.21 5.82
CA TRP A 139 21.85 -18.75 4.50
C TRP A 139 23.35 -18.70 4.22
N ALA A 140 24.02 -17.59 4.52
CA ALA A 140 25.48 -17.45 4.33
C ALA A 140 26.25 -18.47 5.17
N LEU A 141 25.95 -18.57 6.48
CA LEU A 141 26.59 -19.53 7.39
C LEU A 141 26.40 -20.97 6.92
N ASN A 142 25.20 -21.35 6.50
CA ASN A 142 24.89 -22.68 5.95
C ASN A 142 25.63 -22.98 4.62
N ARG A 143 26.21 -21.99 3.97
CA ARG A 143 26.99 -22.10 2.73
C ARG A 143 28.45 -21.73 2.93
N LYS A 144 28.94 -21.77 4.19
CA LYS A 144 30.32 -21.46 4.58
C LYS A 144 30.76 -20.03 4.24
N GLY A 145 29.80 -19.12 4.15
CA GLY A 145 30.05 -17.68 4.01
C GLY A 145 30.42 -17.06 5.37
N HIS A 146 30.98 -15.87 5.33
CA HIS A 146 31.36 -15.11 6.51
C HIS A 146 30.56 -13.80 6.53
N PRO A 147 29.29 -13.81 7.03
CA PRO A 147 28.44 -12.63 7.04
C PRO A 147 28.97 -11.55 7.99
N GLY A 148 28.89 -10.28 7.54
CA GLY A 148 29.22 -9.09 8.32
C GLY A 148 28.07 -8.10 8.30
N TYR A 149 26.85 -8.55 8.65
CA TYR A 149 25.63 -7.78 8.51
C TYR A 149 25.14 -7.15 9.83
N ASP A 150 25.97 -7.17 10.84
CA ASP A 150 25.73 -6.67 12.21
C ASP A 150 26.22 -5.23 12.38
N ASN A 151 25.76 -4.35 11.51
CA ASN A 151 26.15 -2.94 11.51
C ASN A 151 25.01 -2.02 11.01
N MET A 152 25.16 -0.74 11.25
CA MET A 152 24.15 0.28 10.90
C MET A 152 23.85 0.35 9.39
N LEU A 153 24.85 0.16 8.52
CA LEU A 153 24.62 0.16 7.08
C LEU A 153 23.71 -0.99 6.66
N SER A 154 23.93 -2.18 7.23
CA SER A 154 23.07 -3.34 6.99
C SER A 154 21.64 -3.10 7.47
N PHE A 155 21.46 -2.49 8.65
CA PHE A 155 20.13 -2.09 9.11
C PHE A 155 19.45 -1.14 8.13
N MET A 156 20.14 -0.09 7.66
CA MET A 156 19.58 0.88 6.73
C MET A 156 19.18 0.23 5.39
N ASN A 157 20.00 -0.67 4.86
CA ASN A 157 19.70 -1.42 3.64
C ASN A 157 18.43 -2.27 3.80
N ALA A 158 18.34 -3.03 4.90
CA ALA A 158 17.17 -3.86 5.18
C ALA A 158 15.92 -3.05 5.49
N ALA A 159 16.05 -1.93 6.19
CA ALA A 159 14.94 -1.02 6.45
C ALA A 159 14.41 -0.38 5.14
N THR A 160 15.31 -0.02 4.21
CA THR A 160 14.93 0.50 2.89
C THR A 160 14.15 -0.55 2.11
N ASP A 161 14.65 -1.79 2.00
CA ASP A 161 13.94 -2.90 1.34
C ASP A 161 12.55 -3.12 1.95
N ALA A 162 12.47 -3.16 3.28
CA ALA A 162 11.22 -3.37 4.01
C ALA A 162 10.20 -2.24 3.77
N LEU A 163 10.64 -0.97 3.73
CA LEU A 163 9.75 0.17 3.50
C LEU A 163 9.28 0.26 2.04
N LEU A 164 10.14 -0.05 1.05
CA LEU A 164 9.76 -0.15 -0.35
C LEU A 164 8.72 -1.26 -0.55
N TYR A 165 8.98 -2.43 0.02
CA TYR A 165 8.02 -3.54 0.02
C TYR A 165 6.68 -3.14 0.64
N THR A 166 6.71 -2.48 1.81
CA THR A 166 5.51 -2.03 2.50
C THR A 166 4.68 -1.09 1.62
N GLN A 167 5.30 -0.11 0.96
CA GLN A 167 4.56 0.83 0.12
C GLN A 167 4.00 0.15 -1.13
N THR A 168 4.72 -0.78 -1.75
CA THR A 168 4.20 -1.58 -2.87
C THR A 168 2.99 -2.41 -2.43
N LEU A 169 3.08 -3.05 -1.26
CA LEU A 169 1.96 -3.80 -0.68
C LEU A 169 0.75 -2.90 -0.40
N CYS A 170 0.96 -1.68 0.10
CA CYS A 170 -0.10 -0.69 0.30
C CYS A 170 -0.81 -0.34 -1.02
N ASN A 171 -0.07 -0.12 -2.10
CA ASN A 171 -0.64 0.19 -3.41
C ASN A 171 -1.50 -0.97 -3.94
N LEU A 172 -1.02 -2.21 -3.81
CA LEU A 172 -1.77 -3.40 -4.19
C LEU A 172 -3.04 -3.59 -3.33
N MET A 173 -2.97 -3.29 -2.03
CA MET A 173 -4.14 -3.29 -1.16
C MET A 173 -5.19 -2.24 -1.58
N ASP A 174 -4.76 -1.04 -1.99
CA ASP A 174 -5.66 -0.01 -2.54
C ASP A 174 -6.37 -0.50 -3.82
N GLU A 175 -5.66 -1.22 -4.71
CA GLU A 175 -6.22 -1.81 -5.93
C GLU A 175 -7.29 -2.87 -5.63
N GLU A 176 -7.10 -3.66 -4.58
CA GLU A 176 -8.07 -4.66 -4.11
C GLU A 176 -9.24 -4.06 -3.28
N GLY A 177 -9.20 -2.77 -2.99
CA GLY A 177 -10.20 -2.11 -2.17
C GLY A 177 -10.07 -2.40 -0.67
N LEU A 178 -8.92 -2.92 -0.22
CA LEU A 178 -8.60 -3.04 1.19
C LEU A 178 -8.24 -1.68 1.79
N GLY A 179 -8.68 -1.46 3.03
CA GLY A 179 -8.26 -0.33 3.84
C GLY A 179 -7.05 -0.68 4.71
N TYR A 180 -6.18 0.29 4.94
CA TYR A 180 -5.05 0.12 5.85
C TYR A 180 -4.69 1.43 6.55
N CYS A 181 -4.03 1.28 7.71
CA CYS A 181 -3.37 2.39 8.40
C CYS A 181 -1.92 2.04 8.69
N TYR A 182 -1.01 2.86 8.19
CA TYR A 182 0.41 2.79 8.53
C TYR A 182 0.63 3.42 9.91
N LEU A 183 1.19 2.65 10.86
CA LEU A 183 1.40 3.07 12.23
C LEU A 183 2.82 3.63 12.41
N GLY A 184 2.97 4.94 12.48
CA GLY A 184 4.24 5.61 12.77
C GLY A 184 4.82 5.25 14.14
N THR A 185 4.00 4.72 15.04
CA THR A 185 4.37 4.31 16.40
C THR A 185 5.28 3.08 16.47
N THR A 186 5.48 2.36 15.37
CA THR A 186 6.34 1.17 15.30
C THR A 186 7.76 1.46 15.79
N LEU A 187 8.30 2.63 15.44
CA LEU A 187 9.65 3.03 15.81
C LEU A 187 9.75 3.69 17.19
N TYR A 188 8.63 3.93 17.88
CA TYR A 188 8.63 4.58 19.18
C TYR A 188 8.85 3.58 20.34
N GLN A 189 8.33 2.37 20.19
CA GLN A 189 8.48 1.30 21.18
C GLN A 189 8.86 -0.03 20.53
N PRO A 190 9.93 -0.07 19.71
CA PRO A 190 10.30 -1.28 18.97
C PRO A 190 10.66 -2.45 19.89
N GLY A 191 11.20 -2.17 21.07
CA GLY A 191 11.51 -3.18 22.06
C GLY A 191 10.31 -4.04 22.46
N GLN A 192 9.15 -3.43 22.68
CA GLN A 192 7.91 -4.16 23.02
C GLN A 192 7.42 -5.03 21.84
N ILE A 193 7.56 -4.56 20.61
CA ILE A 193 7.20 -5.33 19.41
C ILE A 193 8.12 -6.54 19.27
N ILE A 194 9.44 -6.34 19.44
CA ILE A 194 10.45 -7.40 19.39
C ILE A 194 10.13 -8.50 20.40
N ASP A 195 9.81 -8.13 21.64
CA ASP A 195 9.46 -9.08 22.69
C ASP A 195 8.15 -9.81 22.41
N THR A 196 7.13 -9.07 22.00
CA THR A 196 5.80 -9.63 21.72
C THR A 196 5.83 -10.62 20.55
N LEU A 197 6.54 -10.28 19.48
CA LEU A 197 6.65 -11.12 18.28
C LEU A 197 7.85 -12.07 18.31
N GLN A 198 8.65 -12.06 19.37
CA GLN A 198 9.84 -12.90 19.53
C GLN A 198 10.82 -12.79 18.35
N LEU A 199 11.07 -11.54 17.92
CA LEU A 199 11.93 -11.29 16.78
C LEU A 199 13.39 -11.69 17.09
N PRO A 200 14.03 -12.49 16.24
CA PRO A 200 15.40 -12.92 16.46
C PRO A 200 16.40 -11.77 16.24
N ARG A 201 17.66 -11.98 16.64
CA ARG A 201 18.76 -11.07 16.32
C ARG A 201 18.80 -10.78 14.81
N LEU A 202 19.23 -9.59 14.43
CA LEU A 202 19.25 -9.06 13.05
C LEU A 202 17.89 -8.97 12.37
N THR A 203 16.81 -8.91 13.17
CA THR A 203 15.45 -8.65 12.70
C THR A 203 14.84 -7.51 13.50
N PHE A 204 14.36 -6.45 12.82
CA PHE A 204 13.91 -5.22 13.46
C PHE A 204 12.60 -4.71 12.87
N PRO A 205 11.54 -4.39 13.68
CA PRO A 205 10.27 -3.91 13.13
C PRO A 205 10.41 -2.47 12.62
N VAL A 206 10.10 -2.22 11.36
CA VAL A 206 10.21 -0.89 10.74
C VAL A 206 8.86 -0.29 10.33
N ALA A 207 7.87 -1.12 10.09
CA ALA A 207 6.52 -0.68 9.77
C ALA A 207 5.47 -1.63 10.35
N THR A 208 4.34 -1.09 10.78
CA THR A 208 3.15 -1.87 11.14
C THR A 208 1.95 -1.31 10.38
N LEU A 209 1.18 -2.19 9.77
CA LEU A 209 -0.08 -1.88 9.09
C LEU A 209 -1.23 -2.58 9.80
N THR A 210 -2.30 -1.85 10.10
CA THR A 210 -3.60 -2.48 10.34
C THR A 210 -4.33 -2.60 9.01
N VAL A 211 -4.95 -3.74 8.72
CA VAL A 211 -5.52 -4.07 7.40
C VAL A 211 -6.89 -4.71 7.54
N GLY A 212 -7.82 -4.32 6.70
CA GLY A 212 -9.17 -4.89 6.63
C GLY A 212 -10.00 -4.26 5.53
N TRP A 213 -11.24 -4.71 5.39
CA TRP A 213 -12.20 -4.06 4.50
C TRP A 213 -12.72 -2.78 5.15
N PRO A 214 -12.69 -1.63 4.44
CA PRO A 214 -13.08 -0.34 5.02
C PRO A 214 -14.53 -0.32 5.53
N ASP A 215 -14.75 0.23 6.72
CA ASP A 215 -16.07 0.60 7.25
C ASP A 215 -16.15 2.12 7.48
N GLU A 216 -15.31 2.88 6.80
CA GLU A 216 -15.31 4.34 6.84
C GLU A 216 -14.76 4.92 5.54
N CYS A 217 -15.09 6.18 5.28
CA CYS A 217 -14.52 6.97 4.19
C CYS A 217 -14.11 8.35 4.73
N PRO A 218 -13.01 8.46 5.48
CA PRO A 218 -12.57 9.72 6.06
C PRO A 218 -12.15 10.72 4.97
N PRO A 219 -12.12 12.03 5.24
CA PRO A 219 -11.57 13.00 4.31
C PRO A 219 -10.11 12.71 3.99
N GLN A 220 -9.66 13.10 2.81
CA GLN A 220 -8.24 13.01 2.47
C GLN A 220 -7.43 14.03 3.27
N SER A 221 -6.26 13.60 3.73
CA SER A 221 -5.29 14.52 4.31
C SER A 221 -4.70 15.42 3.23
N ASP A 222 -4.48 16.67 3.55
CA ASP A 222 -3.79 17.64 2.71
C ASP A 222 -2.35 17.21 2.36
N ARG A 223 -1.78 17.86 1.37
CA ARG A 223 -0.38 17.73 0.98
C ARG A 223 0.20 19.12 0.73
N LEU A 224 1.46 19.28 1.04
CA LEU A 224 2.20 20.47 0.64
C LEU A 224 2.37 20.50 -0.89
N PRO A 225 2.52 21.68 -1.50
CA PRO A 225 2.82 21.79 -2.92
C PRO A 225 4.19 21.14 -3.26
N THR A 226 4.32 20.64 -4.47
CA THR A 226 5.53 19.92 -4.91
C THR A 226 6.81 20.74 -4.79
N ASP A 227 6.72 22.03 -5.02
CA ASP A 227 7.84 22.97 -4.91
C ASP A 227 8.42 23.07 -3.48
N SER A 228 7.69 22.57 -2.47
CA SER A 228 8.17 22.52 -1.09
C SER A 228 9.18 21.42 -0.81
N PHE A 229 9.35 20.44 -1.72
CA PHE A 229 10.25 19.30 -1.53
C PHE A 229 10.97 18.84 -2.82
N VAL A 230 10.73 19.48 -3.96
CA VAL A 230 11.43 19.20 -5.21
C VAL A 230 12.47 20.28 -5.46
N HIS A 231 13.73 19.89 -5.51
CA HIS A 231 14.86 20.76 -5.82
C HIS A 231 15.50 20.31 -7.12
N HIS A 232 15.89 21.27 -7.96
CA HIS A 232 16.54 21.01 -9.25
C HIS A 232 18.05 21.24 -9.12
N GLU A 233 18.84 20.27 -9.54
CA GLU A 233 20.30 20.21 -9.55
C GLU A 233 20.92 20.20 -8.15
N VAL A 234 20.57 21.17 -7.29
CA VAL A 234 21.10 21.31 -5.93
C VAL A 234 19.96 21.58 -4.94
N TYR A 235 20.16 21.16 -3.69
CA TYR A 235 19.27 21.52 -2.61
C TYR A 235 19.33 23.03 -2.37
N ARG A 236 18.17 23.68 -2.31
CA ARG A 236 18.03 25.09 -1.95
C ARG A 236 17.35 25.19 -0.60
N ASP A 237 17.99 25.88 0.33
CA ASP A 237 17.43 26.10 1.65
C ASP A 237 16.20 27.01 1.61
N TYR A 238 15.37 26.92 2.64
CA TYR A 238 14.12 27.64 2.72
C TYR A 238 14.32 29.03 3.31
N THR A 239 13.59 30.00 2.76
CA THR A 239 13.46 31.34 3.33
C THR A 239 12.14 31.44 4.13
N PRO A 240 12.02 32.40 5.07
CA PRO A 240 10.74 32.64 5.74
C PRO A 240 9.57 32.80 4.76
N GLN A 241 9.76 33.51 3.68
CA GLN A 241 8.74 33.76 2.66
C GLN A 241 8.32 32.50 1.93
N SER A 242 9.27 31.59 1.61
CA SER A 242 8.94 30.31 0.98
C SER A 242 8.20 29.38 1.95
N ILE A 243 8.58 29.35 3.22
CA ILE A 243 7.88 28.60 4.27
C ILE A 243 6.45 29.08 4.42
N ASP A 244 6.23 30.40 4.53
CA ASP A 244 4.89 30.98 4.60
C ASP A 244 4.04 30.57 3.40
N ALA A 245 4.60 30.66 2.18
CA ALA A 245 3.88 30.26 0.97
C ALA A 245 3.49 28.77 0.97
N PHE A 246 4.35 27.88 1.44
CA PHE A 246 4.11 26.43 1.44
C PHE A 246 3.08 25.99 2.49
N TYR A 247 3.05 26.66 3.65
CA TYR A 247 2.23 26.23 4.79
C TYR A 247 0.92 27.00 4.94
N THR A 248 0.75 28.15 4.29
CA THR A 248 -0.46 28.99 4.41
C THR A 248 -1.75 28.21 4.21
N THR A 249 -1.85 27.43 3.12
CA THR A 249 -3.06 26.65 2.83
C THR A 249 -3.34 25.62 3.92
N LYS A 250 -2.31 24.91 4.39
CA LYS A 250 -2.41 23.92 5.47
C LYS A 250 -2.90 24.55 6.77
N GLU A 251 -2.34 25.69 7.16
CA GLU A 251 -2.69 26.39 8.40
C GLU A 251 -4.10 26.97 8.35
N GLN A 252 -4.60 27.31 7.15
CA GLN A 252 -5.94 27.83 6.93
C GLN A 252 -7.05 26.78 6.96
N LEU A 253 -6.73 25.49 6.91
CA LEU A 253 -7.72 24.42 7.03
C LEU A 253 -8.48 24.55 8.36
N GLU A 254 -9.80 24.41 8.28
CA GLU A 254 -10.67 24.56 9.47
C GLU A 254 -10.30 23.59 10.59
N GLU A 255 -9.97 22.35 10.24
CA GLU A 255 -9.51 21.33 11.19
C GLU A 255 -8.22 21.74 11.90
N ASN A 256 -7.28 22.37 11.20
CA ASN A 256 -6.00 22.81 11.77
C ASN A 256 -6.19 24.05 12.66
N ARG A 257 -7.06 24.99 12.27
CA ARG A 257 -7.44 26.12 13.12
C ARG A 257 -8.10 25.68 14.42
N LYS A 258 -9.05 24.74 14.32
CA LYS A 258 -9.69 24.14 15.52
C LYS A 258 -8.65 23.44 16.39
N PHE A 259 -7.69 22.76 15.78
CA PHE A 259 -6.64 22.06 16.49
C PHE A 259 -5.71 23.02 17.26
N VAL A 260 -5.36 24.16 16.68
CA VAL A 260 -4.65 25.25 17.37
C VAL A 260 -5.43 25.75 18.58
N GLN A 261 -6.72 26.04 18.39
CA GLN A 261 -7.61 26.53 19.47
C GLN A 261 -7.72 25.55 20.63
N ILE A 262 -8.01 24.27 20.35
CA ILE A 262 -8.18 23.23 21.38
C ILE A 262 -6.92 23.06 22.23
N ASN A 263 -5.74 23.24 21.63
CA ASN A 263 -4.46 23.11 22.32
C ASN A 263 -3.95 24.42 22.94
N GLY A 264 -4.71 25.51 22.83
CA GLY A 264 -4.34 26.83 23.41
C GLY A 264 -3.02 27.38 22.85
N LYS A 265 -2.74 27.13 21.57
CA LYS A 265 -1.53 27.60 20.90
C LYS A 265 -1.84 28.74 19.93
N GLU A 266 -0.81 29.46 19.50
CA GLU A 266 -0.94 30.57 18.55
C GLU A 266 -0.85 30.09 17.10
N THR A 267 -0.04 29.03 16.87
CA THR A 267 0.25 28.50 15.53
C THR A 267 0.14 27.00 15.48
N LEU A 268 -0.10 26.44 14.28
CA LEU A 268 -0.11 25.01 14.04
C LEU A 268 1.27 24.39 14.33
N ALA A 269 2.36 25.09 14.00
CA ALA A 269 3.72 24.64 14.28
C ALA A 269 3.93 24.37 15.78
N GLN A 270 3.47 25.28 16.67
CA GLN A 270 3.55 25.08 18.12
C GLN A 270 2.77 23.83 18.58
N VAL A 271 1.63 23.51 17.96
CA VAL A 271 0.91 22.27 18.29
C VAL A 271 1.76 21.04 17.96
N PHE A 272 2.49 21.06 16.86
CA PHE A 272 3.39 19.97 16.49
C PHE A 272 4.61 19.87 17.40
N THR A 273 5.26 21.00 17.74
CA THR A 273 6.52 21.00 18.50
C THR A 273 6.33 20.85 20.00
N ASP A 274 5.25 21.45 20.56
CA ASP A 274 5.09 21.58 22.00
C ASP A 274 4.10 20.55 22.59
N ILE A 275 3.27 19.92 21.73
CA ILE A 275 2.21 19.01 22.19
C ILE A 275 2.38 17.60 21.59
N ARG A 276 2.55 17.48 20.26
CA ARG A 276 2.53 16.17 19.57
C ARG A 276 3.89 15.48 19.51
N TYR A 277 4.93 16.24 19.22
CA TYR A 277 6.28 15.75 18.98
C TYR A 277 7.25 16.59 19.78
N THR A 278 7.07 16.56 21.11
CA THR A 278 7.93 17.36 21.99
C THR A 278 9.38 16.89 21.89
N ARG A 279 10.31 17.79 22.16
CA ARG A 279 11.73 17.47 22.18
C ARG A 279 12.03 16.30 23.15
N ALA A 280 11.43 16.34 24.33
CA ALA A 280 11.64 15.31 25.36
C ALA A 280 11.14 13.93 24.88
N ASP A 281 9.95 13.87 24.25
CA ASP A 281 9.42 12.60 23.71
C ASP A 281 10.29 12.09 22.56
N ASN A 282 10.72 12.97 21.65
CA ASN A 282 11.60 12.58 20.54
C ASN A 282 12.95 12.03 21.05
N GLU A 283 13.56 12.67 22.04
CA GLU A 283 14.82 12.21 22.66
C GLU A 283 14.63 10.85 23.37
N ALA A 284 13.55 10.68 24.12
CA ALA A 284 13.23 9.43 24.79
C ALA A 284 12.98 8.27 23.81
N MET A 285 12.19 8.51 22.75
CA MET A 285 11.90 7.52 21.71
C MET A 285 13.15 7.18 20.89
N SER A 286 14.00 8.16 20.61
CA SER A 286 15.29 7.94 19.94
C SER A 286 16.21 7.06 20.77
N ALA A 287 16.28 7.30 22.07
CA ALA A 287 17.06 6.45 22.98
C ALA A 287 16.53 5.00 23.03
N GLU A 288 15.20 4.81 22.98
CA GLU A 288 14.59 3.48 22.92
C GLU A 288 14.89 2.78 21.60
N LEU A 289 14.82 3.49 20.50
CA LEU A 289 15.18 3.00 19.17
C LEU A 289 16.62 2.49 19.14
N LEU A 290 17.57 3.27 19.67
CA LEU A 290 18.99 2.90 19.73
C LEU A 290 19.21 1.66 20.63
N ARG A 291 18.57 1.59 21.81
CA ARG A 291 18.63 0.40 22.67
C ARG A 291 18.14 -0.86 21.97
N ALA A 292 17.04 -0.74 21.23
CA ALA A 292 16.49 -1.86 20.49
C ALA A 292 17.40 -2.29 19.32
N LEU A 293 18.01 -1.35 18.59
CA LEU A 293 18.99 -1.65 17.53
C LEU A 293 20.23 -2.36 18.09
N HIS A 294 20.75 -1.89 19.22
CA HIS A 294 21.86 -2.54 19.95
C HIS A 294 21.46 -3.98 20.33
N ARG A 295 20.31 -4.16 20.96
CA ARG A 295 19.81 -5.49 21.35
C ARG A 295 19.67 -6.45 20.17
N GLN A 296 19.26 -5.94 19.01
CA GLN A 296 19.15 -6.72 17.77
C GLN A 296 20.48 -6.88 17.03
N GLY A 297 21.56 -6.25 17.51
CA GLY A 297 22.92 -6.40 17.00
C GLY A 297 23.17 -5.68 15.69
N PHE A 298 22.52 -4.56 15.45
CA PHE A 298 22.80 -3.68 14.32
C PHE A 298 23.74 -2.51 14.66
N ILE A 299 23.97 -2.27 15.93
CA ILE A 299 24.93 -1.29 16.45
C ILE A 299 25.61 -1.85 17.69
N ASP A 300 26.84 -1.41 17.96
CA ASP A 300 27.63 -1.74 19.15
C ASP A 300 27.19 -0.92 20.37
#